data_001f6341f6b22877cd2fd18d95910aca
#
_entry.id   001f6341f6b22877cd2fd18d95910aca
#
_cell.length_a   1.000
_cell.length_b   1.000
_cell.length_c   1.000
_cell.angle_alpha   90.00
_cell.angle_beta   90.00
_cell.angle_gamma   90.00
#
_symmetry.space_group_name_H-M   'P 1'
#
loop_
_entity.id
_entity.type
_entity.pdbx_description
1 polymer ?
#
loop_
_entity_poly.entity_id
_entity_poly.type
_entity_poly.pdbx_seq_one_letter_code
_entity_poly.pdbx_strand_id
1 'polypeptide(L)'
;MSFDVGGLEYYYAGNTLNVVPGAVNANTFEVYLALTTGAFTAKISDSTTNLFGYMNSKGSRYLDLSYTFDLGDGLTLVPHNGDQYVAHNPASYDDYSLALNKDMGDGLALSATVLGTNFKTRQGAAYVLPGSGTKDLGAANLVLGIKKTF
;
A
#
# COMPACT_ATOMS: atom_id res chain seq x y z
N MET A 1 23.53 -3.84 4.08
CA MET A 1 22.31 -4.28 4.78
C MET A 1 21.93 -3.19 5.78
N SER A 2 20.70 -2.72 5.75
CA SER A 2 20.17 -1.72 6.68
C SER A 2 18.82 -2.18 7.25
N PHE A 3 18.54 -1.73 8.47
CA PHE A 3 17.26 -1.94 9.15
C PHE A 3 16.60 -0.58 9.36
N ASP A 4 15.29 -0.54 9.21
CA ASP A 4 14.46 0.61 9.56
C ASP A 4 13.29 0.12 10.40
N VAL A 5 13.05 0.76 11.54
CA VAL A 5 11.97 0.43 12.48
C VAL A 5 11.27 1.71 12.88
N GLY A 6 9.95 1.67 12.90
CA GLY A 6 9.17 2.85 13.25
C GLY A 6 7.70 2.58 13.50
N GLY A 7 6.98 3.68 13.74
CA GLY A 7 5.53 3.71 13.85
C GLY A 7 4.94 4.68 12.84
N LEU A 8 3.74 4.37 12.34
CA LEU A 8 3.00 5.18 11.40
C LEU A 8 1.55 5.29 11.86
N GLU A 9 1.05 6.51 11.96
CA GLU A 9 -0.37 6.76 12.23
C GLU A 9 -1.07 7.30 10.98
N TYR A 10 -2.14 6.62 10.60
CA TYR A 10 -3.11 7.08 9.61
C TYR A 10 -4.23 7.79 10.36
N TYR A 11 -4.20 9.09 10.34
CA TYR A 11 -5.19 9.93 11.03
C TYR A 11 -6.18 10.52 10.03
N TYR A 12 -7.46 10.18 10.21
CA TYR A 12 -8.57 10.67 9.38
C TYR A 12 -9.35 11.74 10.16
N ALA A 13 -8.98 12.99 9.98
CA ALA A 13 -9.62 14.12 10.67
C ALA A 13 -11.13 14.15 10.38
N GLY A 14 -11.94 14.21 11.45
CA GLY A 14 -13.40 14.30 11.33
C GLY A 14 -14.08 13.02 10.78
N ASN A 15 -13.38 11.88 10.76
CA ASN A 15 -14.01 10.65 10.30
C ASN A 15 -15.14 10.21 11.26
N THR A 16 -16.25 9.78 10.67
CA THR A 16 -17.46 9.32 11.36
C THR A 16 -17.80 7.89 11.04
N LEU A 17 -16.82 7.10 10.59
CA LEU A 17 -17.07 5.72 10.16
C LEU A 17 -17.64 4.84 11.28
N ASN A 18 -17.31 5.13 12.53
CA ASN A 18 -17.82 4.46 13.72
C ASN A 18 -19.35 4.60 13.94
N VAL A 19 -20.05 5.50 13.22
CA VAL A 19 -21.52 5.55 13.25
C VAL A 19 -22.16 4.52 12.30
N VAL A 20 -21.36 3.91 11.41
CA VAL A 20 -21.84 2.87 10.50
C VAL A 20 -21.87 1.53 11.25
N PRO A 21 -23.01 0.80 11.27
CA PRO A 21 -23.08 -0.50 11.91
C PRO A 21 -22.03 -1.47 11.35
N GLY A 22 -21.26 -2.10 12.24
CA GLY A 22 -20.19 -3.04 11.87
C GLY A 22 -18.85 -2.40 11.52
N ALA A 23 -18.73 -1.07 11.64
CA ALA A 23 -17.45 -0.36 11.48
C ALA A 23 -17.01 0.31 12.79
N VAL A 24 -15.73 0.63 12.87
CA VAL A 24 -15.11 1.41 13.95
C VAL A 24 -14.40 2.63 13.37
N ASN A 25 -13.77 3.44 14.22
CA ASN A 25 -12.96 4.57 13.76
C ASN A 25 -11.85 4.09 12.79
N ALA A 26 -11.66 4.82 11.69
CA ALA A 26 -10.70 4.46 10.65
C ALA A 26 -9.25 4.79 11.02
N ASN A 27 -9.00 5.56 12.09
CA ASN A 27 -7.63 5.85 12.51
C ASN A 27 -6.89 4.54 12.83
N THR A 28 -5.68 4.43 12.29
CA THR A 28 -4.89 3.20 12.36
C THR A 28 -3.47 3.55 12.76
N PHE A 29 -2.96 2.88 13.78
CA PHE A 29 -1.55 2.96 14.16
C PHE A 29 -0.85 1.63 13.90
N GLU A 30 0.24 1.69 13.15
CA GLU A 30 1.07 0.55 12.78
C GLU A 30 2.48 0.70 13.35
N VAL A 31 3.09 -0.42 13.70
CA VAL A 31 4.53 -0.53 13.90
C VAL A 31 5.12 -1.34 12.76
N TYR A 32 6.33 -1.00 12.32
CA TYR A 32 6.95 -1.69 11.22
C TYR A 32 8.42 -1.99 11.45
N LEU A 33 8.89 -3.01 10.73
CA LEU A 33 10.29 -3.34 10.53
C LEU A 33 10.55 -3.53 9.04
N ALA A 34 11.57 -2.83 8.52
CA ALA A 34 12.05 -3.03 7.17
C ALA A 34 13.51 -3.48 7.16
N LEU A 35 13.84 -4.30 6.19
CA LEU A 35 15.18 -4.79 5.88
C LEU A 35 15.51 -4.48 4.44
N THR A 36 16.62 -3.81 4.19
CA THR A 36 17.15 -3.61 2.83
C THR A 36 18.52 -4.26 2.71
N THR A 37 18.69 -5.08 1.69
CA THR A 37 19.97 -5.72 1.35
C THR A 37 20.22 -5.65 -0.17
N GLY A 38 21.24 -4.89 -0.57
CA GLY A 38 21.45 -4.57 -1.99
C GLY A 38 20.22 -3.86 -2.55
N ALA A 39 19.66 -4.40 -3.61
CA ALA A 39 18.49 -3.87 -4.30
C ALA A 39 17.14 -4.39 -3.75
N PHE A 40 17.16 -5.35 -2.82
CA PHE A 40 15.96 -5.97 -2.24
C PHE A 40 15.54 -5.26 -0.95
N THR A 41 14.25 -5.00 -0.81
CA THR A 41 13.63 -4.51 0.43
C THR A 41 12.45 -5.39 0.81
N ALA A 42 12.38 -5.76 2.08
CA ALA A 42 11.24 -6.40 2.71
C ALA A 42 10.81 -5.56 3.91
N LYS A 43 9.51 -5.27 4.04
CA LYS A 43 8.93 -4.56 5.17
C LYS A 43 7.71 -5.33 5.69
N ILE A 44 7.59 -5.45 6.99
CA ILE A 44 6.38 -5.93 7.65
C ILE A 44 5.83 -4.85 8.56
N SER A 45 4.54 -4.58 8.43
CA SER A 45 3.79 -3.69 9.33
C SER A 45 2.76 -4.50 10.09
N ASP A 46 2.55 -4.18 11.39
CA ASP A 46 1.54 -4.78 12.25
C ASP A 46 0.66 -3.67 12.83
N SER A 47 -0.66 -3.78 12.62
CA SER A 47 -1.62 -2.80 13.13
C SER A 47 -1.88 -3.05 14.62
N THR A 48 -1.47 -2.12 15.46
CA THR A 48 -1.67 -2.18 16.92
C THR A 48 -3.06 -1.69 17.34
N THR A 49 -3.80 -1.10 16.39
CA THR A 49 -5.22 -0.71 16.50
C THR A 49 -6.06 -1.49 15.50
N ASN A 50 -7.36 -1.19 15.39
CA ASN A 50 -8.16 -1.70 14.28
C ASN A 50 -7.70 -1.09 12.96
N LEU A 51 -7.65 -1.90 11.90
CA LEU A 51 -7.19 -1.49 10.56
C LEU A 51 -8.31 -0.77 9.81
N PHE A 52 -8.13 0.51 9.50
CA PHE A 52 -8.98 1.32 8.58
C PHE A 52 -10.50 1.18 8.78
N GLY A 53 -10.94 0.99 10.04
CA GLY A 53 -12.35 0.90 10.37
C GLY A 53 -12.94 -0.51 10.35
N TYR A 54 -12.17 -1.54 10.04
CA TYR A 54 -12.60 -2.94 10.21
C TYR A 54 -12.68 -3.30 11.70
N MET A 55 -13.85 -3.76 12.14
CA MET A 55 -14.06 -4.16 13.54
C MET A 55 -13.23 -5.41 13.87
N ASN A 56 -12.64 -5.44 15.08
CA ASN A 56 -11.83 -6.56 15.59
C ASN A 56 -10.60 -6.89 14.73
N SER A 57 -10.08 -5.94 13.96
CA SER A 57 -8.98 -6.17 13.02
C SER A 57 -7.60 -5.80 13.58
N LYS A 58 -7.47 -5.53 14.88
CA LYS A 58 -6.16 -5.38 15.53
C LYS A 58 -5.30 -6.62 15.30
N GLY A 59 -4.01 -6.42 14.97
CA GLY A 59 -3.08 -7.49 14.58
C GLY A 59 -3.16 -7.83 13.08
N SER A 60 -3.78 -6.95 12.28
CA SER A 60 -3.66 -7.01 10.83
C SER A 60 -2.23 -6.71 10.41
N ARG A 61 -1.77 -7.34 9.32
CA ARG A 61 -0.39 -7.27 8.86
C ARG A 61 -0.32 -6.96 7.39
N TYR A 62 0.70 -6.20 7.02
CA TYR A 62 1.07 -5.97 5.64
C TYR A 62 2.51 -6.35 5.41
N LEU A 63 2.75 -7.28 4.49
CA LEU A 63 4.07 -7.64 4.01
C LEU A 63 4.30 -6.95 2.66
N ASP A 64 5.37 -6.16 2.58
CA ASP A 64 5.79 -5.41 1.40
C ASP A 64 7.13 -5.95 0.94
N LEU A 65 7.22 -6.40 -0.30
CA LEU A 65 8.43 -6.89 -0.94
C LEU A 65 8.69 -6.10 -2.21
N SER A 66 9.91 -5.57 -2.35
CA SER A 66 10.30 -4.86 -3.56
C SER A 66 11.75 -5.14 -3.95
N TYR A 67 12.04 -4.95 -5.24
CA TYR A 67 13.39 -5.05 -5.79
C TYR A 67 13.63 -3.89 -6.76
N THR A 68 14.78 -3.22 -6.65
CA THR A 68 15.15 -2.13 -7.54
C THR A 68 16.19 -2.59 -8.55
N PHE A 69 15.78 -2.73 -9.81
CA PHE A 69 16.72 -2.94 -10.92
C PHE A 69 17.23 -1.58 -11.38
N ASP A 70 18.54 -1.37 -11.31
CA ASP A 70 19.20 -0.23 -11.95
C ASP A 70 19.42 -0.56 -13.44
N LEU A 71 18.80 0.23 -14.31
CA LEU A 71 18.89 0.08 -15.77
C LEU A 71 19.91 1.06 -16.38
N GLY A 72 20.61 1.82 -15.53
CA GLY A 72 21.57 2.83 -15.96
C GLY A 72 20.93 4.20 -16.25
N ASP A 73 21.76 5.21 -16.38
CA ASP A 73 21.36 6.58 -16.73
C ASP A 73 20.23 7.17 -15.85
N GLY A 74 20.18 6.79 -14.56
CA GLY A 74 19.13 7.23 -13.64
C GLY A 74 17.74 6.59 -13.91
N LEU A 75 17.68 5.50 -14.70
CA LEU A 75 16.50 4.73 -14.96
C LEU A 75 16.45 3.51 -14.03
N THR A 76 15.33 3.31 -13.32
CA THR A 76 15.12 2.14 -12.47
C THR A 76 13.79 1.48 -12.75
N LEU A 77 13.74 0.15 -12.61
CA LEU A 77 12.53 -0.66 -12.65
C LEU A 77 12.33 -1.29 -11.28
N VAL A 78 11.14 -1.08 -10.69
CA VAL A 78 10.82 -1.53 -9.33
C VAL A 78 9.55 -2.37 -9.34
N PRO A 79 9.65 -3.71 -9.44
CA PRO A 79 8.55 -4.59 -9.09
C PRO A 79 8.30 -4.57 -7.58
N HIS A 80 7.05 -4.66 -7.22
CA HIS A 80 6.55 -4.72 -5.85
C HIS A 80 5.44 -5.76 -5.75
N ASN A 81 5.38 -6.44 -4.61
CA ASN A 81 4.26 -7.29 -4.21
C ASN A 81 3.97 -7.06 -2.73
N GLY A 82 2.70 -6.84 -2.41
CA GLY A 82 2.17 -6.68 -1.06
C GLY A 82 1.18 -7.78 -0.72
N ASP A 83 1.17 -8.24 0.54
CA ASP A 83 0.13 -9.10 1.12
C ASP A 83 -0.49 -8.41 2.32
N GLN A 84 -1.76 -8.04 2.21
CA GLN A 84 -2.56 -7.48 3.29
C GLN A 84 -3.38 -8.57 3.95
N TYR A 85 -2.98 -9.00 5.13
CA TYR A 85 -3.81 -9.79 6.02
C TYR A 85 -4.65 -8.89 6.91
N VAL A 86 -5.98 -9.01 6.84
CA VAL A 86 -6.92 -8.32 7.73
C VAL A 86 -7.40 -9.30 8.78
N ALA A 87 -7.04 -9.09 10.05
CA ALA A 87 -7.37 -10.01 11.14
C ALA A 87 -8.88 -10.13 11.31
N HIS A 88 -9.35 -11.37 11.47
CA HIS A 88 -10.76 -11.74 11.68
C HIS A 88 -11.74 -11.17 10.65
N ASN A 89 -11.25 -10.83 9.45
CA ASN A 89 -12.06 -10.25 8.38
C ASN A 89 -11.67 -10.85 7.03
N PRO A 90 -12.62 -11.15 6.13
CA PRO A 90 -12.31 -11.69 4.81
C PRO A 90 -11.63 -10.68 3.85
N ALA A 91 -11.52 -9.39 4.22
CA ALA A 91 -11.02 -8.32 3.34
C ALA A 91 -9.49 -8.37 3.05
N SER A 92 -8.81 -9.49 3.32
CA SER A 92 -7.39 -9.69 2.97
C SER A 92 -7.21 -9.76 1.45
N TYR A 93 -6.12 -9.20 0.92
CA TYR A 93 -5.80 -9.16 -0.50
C TYR A 93 -4.29 -9.09 -0.73
N ASP A 94 -3.89 -9.41 -1.95
CA ASP A 94 -2.55 -9.10 -2.45
C ASP A 94 -2.64 -7.90 -3.39
N ASP A 95 -1.61 -7.06 -3.38
CA ASP A 95 -1.41 -6.01 -4.35
C ASP A 95 -0.06 -6.18 -5.08
N TYR A 96 0.04 -5.55 -6.22
CA TYR A 96 1.24 -5.59 -7.02
C TYR A 96 1.44 -4.27 -7.76
N SER A 97 2.69 -3.94 -7.99
CA SER A 97 3.02 -2.84 -8.89
C SER A 97 4.31 -3.09 -9.64
N LEU A 98 4.44 -2.41 -10.77
CA LEU A 98 5.67 -2.30 -11.54
C LEU A 98 5.88 -0.83 -11.88
N ALA A 99 6.89 -0.22 -11.26
CA ALA A 99 7.22 1.18 -11.45
C ALA A 99 8.48 1.35 -12.29
N LEU A 100 8.41 2.16 -13.32
CA LEU A 100 9.55 2.68 -14.06
C LEU A 100 9.79 4.12 -13.60
N ASN A 101 10.99 4.40 -13.04
CA ASN A 101 11.35 5.72 -12.57
C ASN A 101 12.54 6.23 -13.34
N LYS A 102 12.53 7.51 -13.70
CA LYS A 102 13.61 8.22 -14.38
C LYS A 102 14.03 9.44 -13.57
N ASP A 103 15.25 9.44 -13.08
CA ASP A 103 15.91 10.65 -12.59
C ASP A 103 16.34 11.52 -13.78
N MET A 104 15.85 12.74 -13.82
CA MET A 104 16.14 13.72 -14.86
C MET A 104 17.26 14.69 -14.45
N GLY A 105 17.84 14.50 -13.24
CA GLY A 105 18.78 15.42 -12.64
C GLY A 105 18.13 16.61 -11.95
N ASP A 106 18.93 17.40 -11.26
CA ASP A 106 18.51 18.63 -10.56
C ASP A 106 17.28 18.43 -9.63
N GLY A 107 17.11 17.23 -9.06
CA GLY A 107 16.00 16.90 -8.17
C GLY A 107 14.66 16.68 -8.89
N LEU A 108 14.64 16.59 -10.23
CA LEU A 108 13.45 16.23 -11.02
C LEU A 108 13.43 14.72 -11.29
N ALA A 109 12.31 14.06 -10.97
CA ALA A 109 12.08 12.66 -11.31
C ALA A 109 10.71 12.45 -11.92
N LEU A 110 10.63 11.53 -12.88
CA LEU A 110 9.39 11.07 -13.52
C LEU A 110 9.14 9.61 -13.15
N SER A 111 7.87 9.22 -13.08
CA SER A 111 7.50 7.82 -12.86
C SER A 111 6.30 7.41 -13.71
N ALA A 112 6.28 6.13 -14.10
CA ALA A 112 5.14 5.44 -14.67
C ALA A 112 4.95 4.12 -13.93
N THR A 113 3.80 3.91 -13.29
CA THR A 113 3.54 2.74 -12.46
C THR A 113 2.25 2.07 -12.89
N VAL A 114 2.33 0.80 -13.24
CA VAL A 114 1.14 -0.07 -13.32
C VAL A 114 0.97 -0.74 -11.97
N LEU A 115 -0.24 -0.67 -11.41
CA LEU A 115 -0.56 -1.26 -10.11
C LEU A 115 -1.98 -1.83 -10.10
N GLY A 116 -2.23 -2.78 -9.22
CA GLY A 116 -3.54 -3.41 -9.05
C GLY A 116 -3.56 -4.36 -7.86
N THR A 117 -4.74 -4.95 -7.61
CA THR A 117 -4.94 -5.92 -6.53
C THR A 117 -5.68 -7.16 -7.03
N ASN A 118 -5.56 -8.26 -6.28
CA ASN A 118 -6.39 -9.44 -6.47
C ASN A 118 -7.68 -9.41 -5.62
N PHE A 119 -8.04 -8.29 -5.02
CA PHE A 119 -9.17 -8.16 -4.09
C PHE A 119 -10.45 -8.77 -4.66
N LYS A 120 -10.82 -8.41 -5.88
CA LYS A 120 -12.01 -8.93 -6.55
C LYS A 120 -11.99 -10.46 -6.69
N THR A 121 -10.86 -11.03 -7.08
CA THR A 121 -10.72 -12.48 -7.25
C THR A 121 -10.78 -13.19 -5.90
N ARG A 122 -10.10 -12.63 -4.89
CA ARG A 122 -10.00 -13.24 -3.55
C ARG A 122 -11.29 -13.13 -2.75
N GLN A 123 -12.05 -12.01 -2.92
CA GLN A 123 -13.29 -11.74 -2.17
C GLN A 123 -14.55 -12.10 -2.94
N GLY A 124 -14.47 -12.44 -4.22
CA GLY A 124 -15.60 -12.73 -5.08
C GLY A 124 -16.44 -11.49 -5.46
N ALA A 125 -16.01 -10.29 -5.05
CA ALA A 125 -16.67 -9.02 -5.35
C ALA A 125 -15.66 -7.91 -5.57
N ALA A 126 -15.98 -6.96 -6.47
CA ALA A 126 -15.14 -5.78 -6.69
C ALA A 126 -15.11 -4.87 -5.45
N TYR A 127 -13.94 -4.26 -5.20
CA TYR A 127 -13.81 -3.21 -4.19
C TYR A 127 -14.40 -1.91 -4.76
N VAL A 128 -15.59 -1.54 -4.30
CA VAL A 128 -16.30 -0.36 -4.79
C VAL A 128 -16.58 0.63 -3.66
N LEU A 129 -16.50 1.93 -3.98
CA LEU A 129 -16.98 2.96 -3.04
C LEU A 129 -18.52 2.94 -2.99
N PRO A 130 -19.12 3.07 -1.81
CA PRO A 130 -20.56 3.26 -1.69
C PRO A 130 -21.03 4.44 -2.55
N GLY A 131 -22.02 4.23 -3.40
CA GLY A 131 -22.56 5.26 -4.30
C GLY A 131 -21.76 5.51 -5.60
N SER A 132 -20.63 4.86 -5.83
CA SER A 132 -19.81 5.03 -7.05
C SER A 132 -20.20 4.09 -8.20
N GLY A 133 -21.28 3.34 -8.08
CA GLY A 133 -21.70 2.38 -9.08
C GLY A 133 -20.90 1.07 -9.03
N THR A 134 -20.45 0.60 -10.19
CA THR A 134 -19.80 -0.72 -10.34
C THR A 134 -18.28 -0.61 -10.57
N LYS A 135 -17.68 0.57 -10.40
CA LYS A 135 -16.24 0.75 -10.67
C LYS A 135 -15.40 -0.04 -9.65
N ASP A 136 -14.62 -0.98 -10.15
CA ASP A 136 -13.65 -1.74 -9.36
C ASP A 136 -12.41 -0.87 -9.08
N LEU A 137 -12.22 -0.48 -7.82
CA LEU A 137 -11.08 0.32 -7.38
C LEU A 137 -9.79 -0.50 -7.23
N GLY A 138 -9.92 -1.83 -7.16
CA GLY A 138 -8.78 -2.76 -7.12
C GLY A 138 -8.26 -3.18 -8.50
N ALA A 139 -8.92 -2.74 -9.58
CA ALA A 139 -8.49 -3.06 -10.94
C ALA A 139 -7.13 -2.45 -11.28
N ALA A 140 -6.42 -3.08 -12.21
CA ALA A 140 -5.15 -2.54 -12.68
C ALA A 140 -5.29 -1.13 -13.28
N ASN A 141 -4.42 -0.22 -12.88
CA ASN A 141 -4.37 1.17 -13.31
C ASN A 141 -2.95 1.59 -13.65
N LEU A 142 -2.84 2.60 -14.51
CA LEU A 142 -1.58 3.30 -14.79
C LEU A 142 -1.58 4.64 -14.05
N VAL A 143 -0.52 4.88 -13.29
CA VAL A 143 -0.26 6.15 -12.59
C VAL A 143 1.00 6.77 -13.18
N LEU A 144 0.92 8.02 -13.60
CA LEU A 144 2.06 8.82 -14.01
C LEU A 144 2.37 9.84 -12.91
N GLY A 145 3.65 9.97 -12.57
CA GLY A 145 4.11 10.85 -11.50
C GLY A 145 5.25 11.77 -11.95
N ILE A 146 5.27 12.94 -11.36
CA ILE A 146 6.38 13.90 -11.43
C ILE A 146 6.70 14.37 -10.02
N LYS A 147 8.00 14.36 -9.67
CA LYS A 147 8.50 14.83 -8.36
C LYS A 147 9.61 15.84 -8.58
N LYS A 148 9.54 16.96 -7.88
CA LYS A 148 10.62 17.95 -7.82
C LYS A 148 11.05 18.13 -6.36
N THR A 149 12.36 18.01 -6.12
CA THR A 149 13.02 18.33 -4.83
C THR A 149 13.87 19.58 -5.05
N PHE A 150 13.77 20.58 -4.16
CA PHE A 150 14.46 21.86 -4.22
C PHE A 150 15.62 21.91 -3.24
#